data_1c117377694bd17891b771815590acff
#
_entry.id   1c117377694bd17891b771815590acff
#
_cell.length_a   1.000
_cell.length_b   1.000
_cell.length_c   1.000
_cell.angle_alpha   90.00
_cell.angle_beta   90.00
_cell.angle_gamma   90.00
#
_symmetry.space_group_name_H-M   'P 1'
#
loop_
_entity.id
_entity.type
_entity.pdbx_description
1 polymer ?
#
loop_
_entity_poly.entity_id
_entity_poly.type
_entity_poly.pdbx_seq_one_letter_code
_entity_poly.pdbx_strand_id
1 'polypeptide(L)'
;MPSLTRRTMLSIFCALVAGAALRLWFIHAFPQIQGDTLLYGDIARNWLTHGIYGRSIPHAGGPPAIVPTLVRLPGYPAFLALCFAAFGPQNYSAVLYLQMLIDLATCLLIAGFVARICRPRAAMAALWLAALCPFTANYVAMPLTETPSIFCVALGLYAFAAVLEKPSWKWILSLVFALSYAALLRPDGALLAVALLPALVFYGRLPQSLRVALICGLLSLLPFAAWTLRNWHTFHVFQPLAPRSATDPGEPKASGFQRWTKTWLADFASTYEIYWNVPGDEIDIHTLPTRALDGDERKTLDLIAQYNAGDVLTPQLDARFAALAGERIRAHPFRYYVTLPLLRLADMWFRPRVEMLDIDLRWWQYRLHHAETQISYAYGALNLLYLLAALIGLFYWPRFATAMVAYIVLRCMLLATLDAPEPRYTLECFPMIIAFASAAVAKAWPAPAPSLR
;
A
#
# COMPACT_ATOMS: atom_id res chain seq x y z
N MET A 1 28.97 9.68 -17.37
CA MET A 1 27.60 10.20 -17.60
C MET A 1 27.73 11.40 -18.52
N PRO A 2 27.01 11.50 -19.64
CA PRO A 2 27.00 12.73 -20.42
C PRO A 2 26.50 13.87 -19.51
N SER A 3 27.13 15.06 -19.61
CA SER A 3 26.74 16.23 -18.85
C SER A 3 25.26 16.56 -19.15
N LEU A 4 24.44 16.65 -18.10
CA LEU A 4 23.06 17.04 -18.25
C LEU A 4 22.99 18.45 -18.86
N THR A 5 22.20 18.62 -19.91
CA THR A 5 22.02 19.94 -20.51
C THR A 5 21.33 20.89 -19.53
N ARG A 6 21.57 22.19 -19.64
CA ARG A 6 20.89 23.21 -18.81
C ARG A 6 19.36 23.09 -18.86
N ARG A 7 18.80 22.73 -20.04
CA ARG A 7 17.35 22.51 -20.20
C ARG A 7 16.87 21.30 -19.41
N THR A 8 17.64 20.20 -19.39
CA THR A 8 17.30 18.99 -18.62
C THR A 8 17.32 19.29 -17.12
N MET A 9 18.36 19.98 -16.63
CA MET A 9 18.45 20.38 -15.21
C MET A 9 17.28 21.29 -14.79
N LEU A 10 16.92 22.26 -15.62
CA LEU A 10 15.77 23.13 -15.37
C LEU A 10 14.46 22.33 -15.32
N SER A 11 14.25 21.38 -16.23
CA SER A 11 13.05 20.53 -16.23
C SER A 11 12.97 19.63 -14.99
N ILE A 12 14.10 19.08 -14.52
CA ILE A 12 14.16 18.32 -13.26
C ILE A 12 13.78 19.22 -12.09
N PHE A 13 14.37 20.39 -12.00
CA PHE A 13 14.07 21.37 -10.95
C PHE A 13 12.59 21.77 -10.94
N CYS A 14 12.03 22.13 -12.10
CA CYS A 14 10.62 22.49 -12.23
C CYS A 14 9.68 21.33 -11.82
N ALA A 15 10.00 20.08 -12.22
CA ALA A 15 9.21 18.92 -11.85
C ALA A 15 9.22 18.68 -10.32
N LEU A 16 10.39 18.82 -9.68
CA LEU A 16 10.50 18.67 -8.23
C LEU A 16 9.79 19.79 -7.47
N VAL A 17 9.88 21.03 -7.96
CA VAL A 17 9.17 22.17 -7.35
C VAL A 17 7.65 21.99 -7.48
N ALA A 18 7.16 21.62 -8.67
CA ALA A 18 5.74 21.34 -8.88
C ALA A 18 5.26 20.15 -8.02
N GLY A 19 6.07 19.10 -7.96
CA GLY A 19 5.80 17.93 -7.10
C GLY A 19 5.79 18.28 -5.63
N ALA A 20 6.71 19.14 -5.15
CA ALA A 20 6.75 19.62 -3.77
C ALA A 20 5.52 20.48 -3.46
N ALA A 21 5.14 21.39 -4.36
CA ALA A 21 3.95 22.22 -4.20
C ALA A 21 2.68 21.39 -4.07
N LEU A 22 2.52 20.33 -4.90
CA LEU A 22 1.39 19.41 -4.81
C LEU A 22 1.33 18.71 -3.46
N ARG A 23 2.46 18.20 -2.95
CA ARG A 23 2.53 17.51 -1.65
C ARG A 23 2.28 18.45 -0.48
N LEU A 24 2.84 19.64 -0.52
CA LEU A 24 2.58 20.68 0.47
C LEU A 24 1.10 21.05 0.51
N TRP A 25 0.46 21.14 -0.66
CA TRP A 25 -0.99 21.37 -0.72
C TRP A 25 -1.76 20.26 0.01
N PHE A 26 -1.47 18.97 -0.25
CA PHE A 26 -2.11 17.86 0.46
C PHE A 26 -1.83 17.90 1.98
N ILE A 27 -0.59 18.14 2.38
CA ILE A 27 -0.21 18.23 3.81
C ILE A 27 -1.01 19.29 4.55
N HIS A 28 -1.28 20.45 3.90
CA HIS A 28 -1.99 21.55 4.54
C HIS A 28 -3.52 21.43 4.41
N ALA A 29 -4.02 20.94 3.29
CA ALA A 29 -5.45 20.88 3.01
C ALA A 29 -6.12 19.60 3.57
N PHE A 30 -5.42 18.46 3.60
CA PHE A 30 -6.00 17.14 3.93
C PHE A 30 -5.10 16.30 4.84
N PRO A 31 -4.60 16.83 5.97
CA PRO A 31 -3.79 16.02 6.89
C PRO A 31 -4.68 14.97 7.56
N GLN A 32 -4.27 13.70 7.49
CA GLN A 32 -5.00 12.56 8.05
C GLN A 32 -4.19 11.93 9.19
N ILE A 33 -4.39 12.42 10.42
CA ILE A 33 -3.72 11.91 11.64
C ILE A 33 -4.77 11.21 12.51
N GLN A 34 -5.20 10.01 12.08
CA GLN A 34 -6.27 9.25 12.72
C GLN A 34 -6.11 7.74 12.49
N GLY A 35 -6.91 6.93 13.15
CA GLY A 35 -6.94 5.47 12.96
C GLY A 35 -5.58 4.80 13.17
N ASP A 36 -5.12 4.08 12.17
CA ASP A 36 -3.84 3.35 12.20
C ASP A 36 -2.62 4.25 12.50
N THR A 37 -2.64 5.53 12.10
CA THR A 37 -1.58 6.50 12.41
C THR A 37 -1.35 6.62 13.91
N LEU A 38 -2.42 6.71 14.69
CA LEU A 38 -2.35 6.84 16.14
C LEU A 38 -1.83 5.56 16.79
N LEU A 39 -2.22 4.39 16.28
CA LEU A 39 -1.72 3.10 16.73
C LEU A 39 -0.21 2.96 16.48
N TYR A 40 0.26 3.27 15.26
CA TYR A 40 1.69 3.27 14.95
C TYR A 40 2.47 4.26 15.81
N GLY A 41 1.90 5.44 16.02
CA GLY A 41 2.51 6.49 16.85
C GLY A 41 2.59 6.11 18.33
N ASP A 42 1.58 5.44 18.87
CA ASP A 42 1.57 4.95 20.24
C ASP A 42 2.64 3.87 20.43
N ILE A 43 2.72 2.89 19.53
CA ILE A 43 3.78 1.86 19.56
C ILE A 43 5.18 2.50 19.47
N ALA A 44 5.37 3.47 18.56
CA ALA A 44 6.65 4.15 18.40
C ALA A 44 7.06 4.94 19.65
N ARG A 45 6.11 5.66 20.24
CA ARG A 45 6.32 6.40 21.48
C ARG A 45 6.67 5.46 22.64
N ASN A 46 5.91 4.38 22.85
CA ASN A 46 6.15 3.43 23.92
C ASN A 46 7.51 2.72 23.74
N TRP A 47 7.87 2.40 22.51
CA TRP A 47 9.17 1.82 22.21
C TRP A 47 10.32 2.78 22.53
N LEU A 48 10.18 4.06 22.15
CA LEU A 48 11.20 5.08 22.38
C LEU A 48 11.34 5.44 23.86
N THR A 49 10.23 5.59 24.60
CA THR A 49 10.24 6.13 25.96
C THR A 49 10.38 5.04 27.06
N HIS A 50 9.87 3.84 26.79
CA HIS A 50 9.83 2.75 27.76
C HIS A 50 10.61 1.50 27.32
N GLY A 51 11.16 1.48 26.11
CA GLY A 51 11.83 0.30 25.56
C GLY A 51 10.88 -0.85 25.21
N ILE A 52 9.56 -0.65 25.32
CA ILE A 52 8.53 -1.67 25.10
C ILE A 52 7.87 -1.46 23.73
N TYR A 53 8.05 -2.41 22.83
CA TYR A 53 7.25 -2.46 21.60
C TYR A 53 5.83 -2.90 21.94
N GLY A 54 4.99 -1.94 22.29
CA GLY A 54 3.68 -2.19 22.87
C GLY A 54 2.69 -1.04 22.63
N ARG A 55 1.44 -1.30 22.91
CA ARG A 55 0.33 -0.33 22.82
C ARG A 55 -0.18 0.04 24.22
N SER A 56 -0.68 1.26 24.33
CA SER A 56 -1.30 1.77 25.55
C SER A 56 -2.75 1.31 25.63
N ILE A 57 -3.09 0.58 26.69
CA ILE A 57 -4.46 0.13 26.96
C ILE A 57 -5.01 0.95 28.15
N PRO A 58 -6.19 1.58 28.02
CA PRO A 58 -6.82 2.29 29.12
C PRO A 58 -6.97 1.39 30.35
N HIS A 59 -6.64 1.90 31.54
CA HIS A 59 -6.79 1.20 32.78
C HIS A 59 -7.69 1.99 33.72
N ALA A 60 -8.71 1.34 34.29
CA ALA A 60 -9.63 2.00 35.18
C ALA A 60 -8.91 2.51 36.45
N GLY A 61 -8.91 3.83 36.65
CA GLY A 61 -8.35 4.48 37.86
C GLY A 61 -6.85 4.74 37.83
N GLY A 62 -6.16 4.56 36.69
CA GLY A 62 -4.72 4.83 36.55
C GLY A 62 -4.26 5.25 35.15
N PRO A 63 -2.95 5.52 34.97
CA PRO A 63 -2.39 5.75 33.66
C PRO A 63 -2.54 4.50 32.77
N PRO A 64 -2.58 4.66 31.42
CA PRO A 64 -2.70 3.52 30.51
C PRO A 64 -1.57 2.49 30.75
N ALA A 65 -1.93 1.20 30.79
CA ALA A 65 -0.96 0.13 30.84
C ALA A 65 -0.31 -0.09 29.47
N ILE A 66 1.03 -0.23 29.43
CA ILE A 66 1.73 -0.53 28.20
C ILE A 66 1.81 -2.04 28.04
N VAL A 67 1.13 -2.59 27.05
CA VAL A 67 1.08 -4.02 26.78
C VAL A 67 1.88 -4.32 25.50
N PRO A 68 2.84 -5.26 25.55
CA PRO A 68 3.56 -5.69 24.35
C PRO A 68 2.61 -6.11 23.23
N THR A 69 2.93 -5.81 21.99
CA THR A 69 2.13 -6.18 20.82
C THR A 69 2.98 -6.75 19.68
N LEU A 70 2.35 -7.55 18.82
CA LEU A 70 2.90 -8.02 17.54
C LEU A 70 1.96 -7.72 16.36
N VAL A 71 0.89 -6.94 16.63
CA VAL A 71 -0.18 -6.60 15.67
C VAL A 71 0.35 -5.84 14.44
N ARG A 72 1.41 -5.06 14.61
CA ARG A 72 2.07 -4.33 13.51
C ARG A 72 3.54 -4.75 13.42
N LEU A 73 4.08 -4.79 12.19
CA LEU A 73 5.49 -5.00 11.94
C LEU A 73 6.32 -3.77 12.33
N PRO A 74 7.59 -3.96 12.69
CA PRO A 74 8.39 -2.88 13.29
C PRO A 74 8.87 -1.81 12.30
N GLY A 75 8.70 -1.99 10.99
CA GLY A 75 9.26 -1.06 9.99
C GLY A 75 8.75 0.36 10.14
N TYR A 76 7.42 0.55 10.21
CA TYR A 76 6.87 1.89 10.31
C TYR A 76 6.96 2.49 11.73
N PRO A 77 6.70 1.74 12.82
CA PRO A 77 6.98 2.24 14.17
C PRO A 77 8.44 2.65 14.39
N ALA A 78 9.41 1.95 13.79
CA ALA A 78 10.83 2.35 13.84
C ALA A 78 11.07 3.69 13.13
N PHE A 79 10.47 3.89 11.97
CA PHE A 79 10.53 5.18 11.25
C PHE A 79 9.95 6.31 12.08
N LEU A 80 8.77 6.11 12.69
CA LEU A 80 8.15 7.10 13.57
C LEU A 80 9.00 7.36 14.82
N ALA A 81 9.55 6.32 15.46
CA ALA A 81 10.42 6.46 16.63
C ALA A 81 11.66 7.30 16.30
N LEU A 82 12.29 7.10 15.15
CA LEU A 82 13.40 7.94 14.69
C LEU A 82 12.97 9.39 14.45
N CYS A 83 11.81 9.62 13.86
CA CYS A 83 11.26 10.97 13.68
C CYS A 83 10.97 11.64 15.02
N PHE A 84 10.35 10.94 15.95
CA PHE A 84 10.03 11.46 17.27
C PHE A 84 11.28 11.74 18.11
N ALA A 85 12.31 10.91 17.99
CA ALA A 85 13.60 11.16 18.63
C ALA A 85 14.30 12.41 18.08
N ALA A 86 14.20 12.65 16.76
CA ALA A 86 14.88 13.76 16.10
C ALA A 86 14.13 15.09 16.21
N PHE A 87 12.79 15.08 16.17
CA PHE A 87 11.96 16.28 16.02
C PHE A 87 10.98 16.51 17.18
N GLY A 88 11.02 15.65 18.20
CA GLY A 88 10.15 15.71 19.38
C GLY A 88 8.99 14.70 19.35
N PRO A 89 8.52 14.32 20.55
CA PRO A 89 7.49 13.27 20.70
C PRO A 89 6.22 13.60 19.93
N GLN A 90 5.72 12.64 19.15
CA GLN A 90 4.48 12.76 18.38
C GLN A 90 4.41 13.95 17.43
N ASN A 91 5.54 14.47 16.98
CA ASN A 91 5.60 15.53 15.98
C ASN A 91 5.26 14.98 14.59
N TYR A 92 3.98 14.75 14.36
CA TYR A 92 3.48 14.23 13.08
C TYR A 92 3.70 15.21 11.93
N SER A 93 3.72 16.51 12.18
CA SER A 93 4.04 17.48 11.12
C SER A 93 5.43 17.24 10.54
N ALA A 94 6.44 16.98 11.37
CA ALA A 94 7.77 16.61 10.89
C ALA A 94 7.77 15.30 10.10
N VAL A 95 6.95 14.32 10.51
CA VAL A 95 6.77 13.06 9.77
C VAL A 95 6.22 13.31 8.38
N LEU A 96 5.19 14.15 8.22
CA LEU A 96 4.60 14.48 6.92
C LEU A 96 5.62 15.15 5.98
N TYR A 97 6.41 16.11 6.48
CA TYR A 97 7.47 16.73 5.66
C TYR A 97 8.58 15.75 5.29
N LEU A 98 8.95 14.84 6.17
CA LEU A 98 9.94 13.81 5.85
C LEU A 98 9.39 12.81 4.81
N GLN A 99 8.13 12.41 4.93
CA GLN A 99 7.44 11.60 3.92
C GLN A 99 7.40 12.32 2.56
N MET A 100 7.18 13.63 2.53
CA MET A 100 7.26 14.43 1.30
C MET A 100 8.64 14.31 0.64
N LEU A 101 9.73 14.41 1.41
CA LEU A 101 11.09 14.26 0.89
C LEU A 101 11.34 12.84 0.37
N ILE A 102 10.87 11.82 1.07
CA ILE A 102 10.95 10.41 0.66
C ILE A 102 10.21 10.21 -0.66
N ASP A 103 9.01 10.78 -0.81
CA ASP A 103 8.22 10.61 -2.03
C ASP A 103 8.82 11.40 -3.22
N LEU A 104 9.40 12.58 -3.00
CA LEU A 104 10.18 13.27 -4.03
C LEU A 104 11.42 12.47 -4.45
N ALA A 105 12.10 11.83 -3.51
CA ALA A 105 13.19 10.88 -3.81
C ALA A 105 12.67 9.67 -4.61
N THR A 106 11.47 9.20 -4.32
CA THR A 106 10.79 8.14 -5.09
C THR A 106 10.60 8.56 -6.55
N CYS A 107 10.17 9.78 -6.81
CA CYS A 107 10.03 10.32 -8.17
C CYS A 107 11.37 10.27 -8.94
N LEU A 108 12.48 10.63 -8.27
CA LEU A 108 13.82 10.56 -8.85
C LEU A 108 14.28 9.11 -9.10
N LEU A 109 13.96 8.18 -8.18
CA LEU A 109 14.28 6.77 -8.34
C LEU A 109 13.52 6.14 -9.51
N ILE A 110 12.24 6.46 -9.68
CA ILE A 110 11.43 6.01 -10.83
C ILE A 110 12.02 6.54 -12.13
N ALA A 111 12.32 7.85 -12.20
CA ALA A 111 12.95 8.45 -13.38
C ALA A 111 14.33 7.84 -13.66
N GLY A 112 15.14 7.62 -12.62
CA GLY A 112 16.45 6.99 -12.73
C GLY A 112 16.36 5.52 -13.19
N PHE A 113 15.37 4.76 -12.73
CA PHE A 113 15.08 3.42 -13.20
C PHE A 113 14.70 3.44 -14.69
N VAL A 114 13.77 4.32 -15.07
CA VAL A 114 13.35 4.46 -16.47
C VAL A 114 14.50 4.90 -17.38
N ALA A 115 15.43 5.74 -16.90
CA ALA A 115 16.63 6.11 -17.64
C ALA A 115 17.55 4.91 -17.98
N ARG A 116 17.49 3.83 -17.18
CA ARG A 116 18.26 2.59 -17.39
C ARG A 116 17.59 1.62 -18.35
N ILE A 117 16.27 1.68 -18.48
CA ILE A 117 15.49 0.72 -19.28
C ILE A 117 14.94 1.30 -20.57
N CYS A 118 14.88 2.63 -20.67
CA CYS A 118 14.30 3.36 -21.79
C CYS A 118 15.21 4.51 -22.23
N ARG A 119 14.75 5.29 -23.21
CA ARG A 119 15.43 6.49 -23.71
C ARG A 119 15.33 7.64 -22.69
N PRO A 120 16.27 8.63 -22.70
CA PRO A 120 16.28 9.76 -21.75
C PRO A 120 14.98 10.56 -21.68
N ARG A 121 14.22 10.64 -22.78
CA ARG A 121 12.91 11.30 -22.81
C ARG A 121 11.87 10.58 -21.96
N ALA A 122 11.88 9.25 -21.95
CA ALA A 122 10.99 8.47 -21.10
C ALA A 122 11.29 8.74 -19.62
N ALA A 123 12.57 8.88 -19.25
CA ALA A 123 12.95 9.23 -17.89
C ALA A 123 12.39 10.60 -17.44
N MET A 124 12.41 11.59 -18.34
CA MET A 124 11.82 12.90 -18.04
C MET A 124 10.29 12.83 -17.95
N ALA A 125 9.63 12.07 -18.83
CA ALA A 125 8.20 11.82 -18.74
C ALA A 125 7.85 11.10 -17.42
N ALA A 126 8.65 10.09 -17.02
CA ALA A 126 8.47 9.39 -15.75
C ALA A 126 8.58 10.33 -14.54
N LEU A 127 9.56 11.26 -14.56
CA LEU A 127 9.72 12.24 -13.50
C LEU A 127 8.48 13.15 -13.36
N TRP A 128 7.98 13.69 -14.47
CA TRP A 128 6.78 14.51 -14.46
C TRP A 128 5.52 13.75 -14.06
N LEU A 129 5.33 12.54 -14.59
CA LEU A 129 4.21 11.66 -14.22
C LEU A 129 4.26 11.31 -12.72
N ALA A 130 5.43 11.00 -12.17
CA ALA A 130 5.59 10.71 -10.74
C ALA A 130 5.39 11.96 -9.88
N ALA A 131 6.01 13.08 -10.25
CA ALA A 131 5.94 14.32 -9.49
C ALA A 131 4.51 14.86 -9.38
N LEU A 132 3.72 14.74 -10.45
CA LEU A 132 2.35 15.22 -10.53
C LEU A 132 1.28 14.14 -10.29
N CYS A 133 1.67 12.91 -9.90
CA CYS A 133 0.72 11.85 -9.55
C CYS A 133 0.01 12.19 -8.23
N PRO A 134 -1.28 12.55 -8.23
CA PRO A 134 -1.96 12.92 -7.00
C PRO A 134 -2.20 11.70 -6.10
N PHE A 135 -2.25 10.50 -6.67
CA PHE A 135 -2.56 9.26 -5.96
C PHE A 135 -1.44 8.80 -5.02
N THR A 136 -0.18 9.08 -5.35
CA THR A 136 0.95 8.83 -4.44
C THR A 136 1.26 10.07 -3.59
N ALA A 137 1.06 11.27 -4.15
CA ALA A 137 1.34 12.53 -3.47
C ALA A 137 0.41 12.81 -2.28
N ASN A 138 -0.87 12.41 -2.33
CA ASN A 138 -1.81 12.63 -1.24
C ASN A 138 -1.48 11.80 0.02
N TYR A 139 -0.88 10.60 -0.15
CA TYR A 139 -0.50 9.77 1.00
C TYR A 139 0.69 10.30 1.81
N VAL A 140 1.38 11.35 1.34
CA VAL A 140 2.36 12.04 2.19
C VAL A 140 1.68 12.79 3.36
N ALA A 141 0.38 13.12 3.22
CA ALA A 141 -0.43 13.78 4.24
C ALA A 141 -0.97 12.81 5.31
N MET A 142 -0.68 11.54 5.20
CA MET A 142 -1.07 10.51 6.16
C MET A 142 0.16 9.75 6.67
N PRO A 143 0.47 9.78 7.98
CA PRO A 143 1.57 9.01 8.55
C PRO A 143 1.27 7.50 8.55
N LEU A 144 1.45 6.86 7.40
CA LEU A 144 1.24 5.43 7.15
C LEU A 144 2.37 4.81 6.32
N THR A 145 2.26 3.51 6.12
CA THR A 145 3.26 2.68 5.44
C THR A 145 3.37 2.93 3.93
N GLU A 146 2.38 3.55 3.29
CA GLU A 146 2.26 3.67 1.85
C GLU A 146 3.45 4.42 1.22
N THR A 147 3.74 5.63 1.69
CA THR A 147 4.86 6.42 1.16
C THR A 147 6.22 5.69 1.24
N PRO A 148 6.66 5.17 2.41
CA PRO A 148 7.91 4.41 2.46
C PRO A 148 7.85 3.08 1.72
N SER A 149 6.68 2.43 1.56
CA SER A 149 6.54 1.20 0.77
C SER A 149 6.77 1.48 -0.72
N ILE A 150 6.16 2.53 -1.28
CA ILE A 150 6.36 2.95 -2.67
C ILE A 150 7.82 3.30 -2.91
N PHE A 151 8.47 3.99 -1.96
CA PHE A 151 9.91 4.27 -2.00
C PHE A 151 10.74 2.99 -2.08
N CYS A 152 10.44 1.98 -1.25
CA CYS A 152 11.15 0.70 -1.27
C CYS A 152 10.98 -0.02 -2.62
N VAL A 153 9.78 0.01 -3.21
CA VAL A 153 9.55 -0.57 -4.53
C VAL A 153 10.37 0.16 -5.60
N ALA A 154 10.37 1.48 -5.61
CA ALA A 154 11.16 2.27 -6.56
C ALA A 154 12.67 2.06 -6.40
N LEU A 155 13.16 2.04 -5.14
CA LEU A 155 14.55 1.75 -4.82
C LEU A 155 14.93 0.33 -5.22
N GLY A 156 14.07 -0.65 -4.95
CA GLY A 156 14.26 -2.06 -5.33
C GLY A 156 14.42 -2.21 -6.84
N LEU A 157 13.54 -1.60 -7.64
CA LEU A 157 13.64 -1.60 -9.10
C LEU A 157 14.92 -0.93 -9.60
N TYR A 158 15.25 0.23 -9.04
CA TYR A 158 16.46 0.96 -9.41
C TYR A 158 17.74 0.17 -9.07
N ALA A 159 17.82 -0.36 -7.84
CA ALA A 159 18.96 -1.14 -7.37
C ALA A 159 19.10 -2.46 -8.14
N PHE A 160 17.98 -3.14 -8.42
CA PHE A 160 17.94 -4.34 -9.27
C PHE A 160 18.56 -4.09 -10.64
N ALA A 161 18.13 -3.03 -11.33
CA ALA A 161 18.70 -2.66 -12.62
C ALA A 161 20.20 -2.33 -12.52
N ALA A 162 20.60 -1.59 -11.47
CA ALA A 162 21.98 -1.22 -11.22
C ALA A 162 22.89 -2.43 -10.93
N VAL A 163 22.40 -3.41 -10.17
CA VAL A 163 23.10 -4.67 -9.88
C VAL A 163 23.35 -5.46 -11.17
N LEU A 164 22.35 -5.55 -12.05
CA LEU A 164 22.47 -6.26 -13.33
C LEU A 164 23.45 -5.57 -14.30
N GLU A 165 23.58 -4.24 -14.24
CA GLU A 165 24.55 -3.52 -15.04
C GLU A 165 25.99 -3.65 -14.51
N LYS A 166 26.16 -3.42 -13.21
CA LYS A 166 27.46 -3.50 -12.52
C LYS A 166 27.25 -3.90 -11.06
N PRO A 167 27.40 -5.18 -10.71
CA PRO A 167 27.30 -5.64 -9.33
C PRO A 167 28.31 -4.90 -8.45
N SER A 168 27.80 -4.27 -7.39
CA SER A 168 28.62 -3.62 -6.36
C SER A 168 27.89 -3.70 -5.03
N TRP A 169 28.64 -3.71 -3.93
CA TRP A 169 28.06 -3.77 -2.59
C TRP A 169 27.08 -2.64 -2.31
N LYS A 170 27.31 -1.46 -2.85
CA LYS A 170 26.36 -0.34 -2.77
C LYS A 170 24.97 -0.73 -3.26
N TRP A 171 24.87 -1.30 -4.46
CA TRP A 171 23.59 -1.66 -5.05
C TRP A 171 23.00 -2.94 -4.47
N ILE A 172 23.85 -3.90 -4.07
CA ILE A 172 23.42 -5.10 -3.35
C ILE A 172 22.78 -4.70 -2.01
N LEU A 173 23.44 -3.87 -1.20
CA LEU A 173 22.89 -3.40 0.08
C LEU A 173 21.66 -2.50 -0.11
N SER A 174 21.62 -1.67 -1.16
CA SER A 174 20.41 -0.91 -1.48
C SER A 174 19.22 -1.82 -1.82
N LEU A 175 19.47 -2.91 -2.56
CA LEU A 175 18.44 -3.90 -2.87
C LEU A 175 18.02 -4.66 -1.61
N VAL A 176 18.96 -5.13 -0.79
CA VAL A 176 18.68 -5.78 0.50
C VAL A 176 17.82 -4.87 1.39
N PHE A 177 18.19 -3.60 1.52
CA PHE A 177 17.40 -2.63 2.30
C PHE A 177 15.97 -2.51 1.75
N ALA A 178 15.83 -2.34 0.43
CA ALA A 178 14.51 -2.21 -0.20
C ALA A 178 13.63 -3.45 0.04
N LEU A 179 14.19 -4.66 -0.11
CA LEU A 179 13.47 -5.92 0.09
C LEU A 179 13.09 -6.14 1.57
N SER A 180 14.04 -5.94 2.48
CA SER A 180 13.82 -6.10 3.92
C SER A 180 12.80 -5.09 4.43
N TYR A 181 13.03 -3.81 4.11
CA TYR A 181 12.24 -2.74 4.68
C TYR A 181 10.81 -2.73 4.13
N ALA A 182 10.62 -3.01 2.83
CA ALA A 182 9.27 -3.19 2.27
C ALA A 182 8.48 -4.26 3.05
N ALA A 183 9.11 -5.41 3.32
CA ALA A 183 8.46 -6.49 4.05
C ALA A 183 8.30 -6.23 5.57
N LEU A 184 9.17 -5.39 6.17
CA LEU A 184 9.01 -4.91 7.55
C LEU A 184 7.95 -3.82 7.70
N LEU A 185 7.66 -3.07 6.64
CA LEU A 185 6.54 -2.11 6.60
C LEU A 185 5.20 -2.85 6.52
N ARG A 186 5.12 -3.84 5.63
CA ARG A 186 3.90 -4.60 5.34
C ARG A 186 4.26 -6.03 4.93
N PRO A 187 3.50 -7.06 5.40
CA PRO A 187 3.79 -8.46 5.02
C PRO A 187 3.80 -8.69 3.50
N ASP A 188 2.93 -8.00 2.76
CA ASP A 188 2.82 -8.06 1.30
C ASP A 188 4.01 -7.40 0.57
N GLY A 189 4.81 -6.59 1.26
CA GLY A 189 6.09 -6.06 0.75
C GLY A 189 7.10 -7.17 0.40
N ALA A 190 6.97 -8.37 0.97
CA ALA A 190 7.77 -9.54 0.61
C ALA A 190 7.62 -9.95 -0.87
N LEU A 191 6.50 -9.60 -1.52
CA LEU A 191 6.29 -9.86 -2.95
C LEU A 191 7.35 -9.18 -3.83
N LEU A 192 7.96 -8.09 -3.36
CA LEU A 192 9.06 -7.45 -4.07
C LEU A 192 10.26 -8.40 -4.21
N ALA A 193 10.60 -9.13 -3.15
CA ALA A 193 11.66 -10.15 -3.19
C ALA A 193 11.27 -11.32 -4.11
N VAL A 194 10.01 -11.79 -4.02
CA VAL A 194 9.49 -12.88 -4.86
C VAL A 194 9.55 -12.52 -6.35
N ALA A 195 9.36 -11.25 -6.71
CA ALA A 195 9.47 -10.80 -8.11
C ALA A 195 10.93 -10.55 -8.55
N LEU A 196 11.73 -9.87 -7.72
CA LEU A 196 13.04 -9.37 -8.15
C LEU A 196 14.17 -10.39 -8.00
N LEU A 197 14.16 -11.29 -7.00
CA LEU A 197 15.25 -12.26 -6.82
C LEU A 197 15.29 -13.31 -7.94
N PRO A 198 14.17 -13.94 -8.38
CA PRO A 198 14.20 -14.78 -9.57
C PRO A 198 14.55 -14.00 -10.84
N ALA A 199 14.10 -12.76 -10.96
CA ALA A 199 14.42 -11.91 -12.10
C ALA A 199 15.93 -11.59 -12.19
N LEU A 200 16.65 -11.44 -11.05
CA LEU A 200 18.12 -11.31 -11.06
C LEU A 200 18.78 -12.50 -11.74
N VAL A 201 18.30 -13.72 -11.47
CA VAL A 201 18.83 -14.95 -12.07
C VAL A 201 18.45 -15.03 -13.54
N PHE A 202 17.22 -14.67 -13.88
CA PHE A 202 16.71 -14.72 -15.25
C PHE A 202 17.41 -13.73 -16.20
N TYR A 203 17.65 -12.50 -15.75
CA TYR A 203 18.28 -11.46 -16.58
C TYR A 203 19.81 -11.39 -16.44
N GLY A 204 20.37 -12.02 -15.42
CA GLY A 204 21.79 -11.96 -15.12
C GLY A 204 22.59 -13.11 -15.73
N ARG A 205 23.90 -13.10 -15.49
CA ARG A 205 24.81 -14.18 -15.89
C ARG A 205 24.99 -15.18 -14.75
N LEU A 206 24.62 -16.44 -14.99
CA LEU A 206 24.94 -17.54 -14.07
C LEU A 206 26.46 -17.82 -14.07
N PRO A 207 27.09 -18.14 -12.90
CA PRO A 207 26.54 -18.30 -11.56
C PRO A 207 26.51 -17.01 -10.72
N GLN A 208 27.00 -15.88 -11.24
CA GLN A 208 27.15 -14.63 -10.48
C GLN A 208 25.80 -14.09 -9.98
N SER A 209 24.79 -14.04 -10.86
CA SER A 209 23.44 -13.57 -10.53
C SER A 209 22.78 -14.43 -9.45
N LEU A 210 23.00 -15.75 -9.48
CA LEU A 210 22.53 -16.66 -8.44
C LEU A 210 23.15 -16.36 -7.08
N ARG A 211 24.49 -16.13 -7.03
CA ARG A 211 25.17 -15.72 -5.78
C ARG A 211 24.60 -14.42 -5.24
N VAL A 212 24.42 -13.41 -6.09
CA VAL A 212 23.85 -12.12 -5.68
C VAL A 212 22.41 -12.30 -5.17
N ALA A 213 21.59 -13.06 -5.86
CA ALA A 213 20.21 -13.33 -5.43
C ALA A 213 20.16 -14.03 -4.07
N LEU A 214 21.05 -15.03 -3.85
CA LEU A 214 21.16 -15.71 -2.56
C LEU A 214 21.64 -14.76 -1.44
N ILE A 215 22.66 -13.94 -1.70
CA ILE A 215 23.14 -12.92 -0.74
C ILE A 215 22.00 -11.95 -0.41
N CYS A 216 21.31 -11.40 -1.41
CA CYS A 216 20.18 -10.50 -1.18
C CYS A 216 19.08 -11.18 -0.38
N GLY A 217 18.70 -12.41 -0.73
CA GLY A 217 17.66 -13.16 -0.02
C GLY A 217 18.04 -13.43 1.44
N LEU A 218 19.22 -13.95 1.71
CA LEU A 218 19.68 -14.27 3.06
C LEU A 218 19.80 -13.01 3.92
N LEU A 219 20.44 -11.96 3.42
CA LEU A 219 20.59 -10.72 4.17
C LEU A 219 19.25 -10.05 4.45
N SER A 220 18.29 -10.16 3.52
CA SER A 220 16.94 -9.60 3.70
C SER A 220 16.14 -10.29 4.79
N LEU A 221 16.48 -11.52 5.19
CA LEU A 221 15.81 -12.25 6.26
C LEU A 221 16.33 -11.89 7.67
N LEU A 222 17.51 -11.27 7.78
CA LEU A 222 18.11 -10.98 9.09
C LEU A 222 17.23 -10.15 10.04
N PRO A 223 16.57 -9.06 9.59
CA PRO A 223 15.69 -8.28 10.46
C PRO A 223 14.48 -9.09 10.95
N PHE A 224 14.00 -10.04 10.13
CA PHE A 224 12.88 -10.92 10.51
C PHE A 224 13.30 -11.97 11.55
N ALA A 225 14.55 -12.43 11.53
CA ALA A 225 15.07 -13.29 12.57
C ALA A 225 15.05 -12.60 13.94
N ALA A 226 15.52 -11.34 14.00
CA ALA A 226 15.47 -10.52 15.21
C ALA A 226 14.03 -10.29 15.70
N TRP A 227 13.11 -9.96 14.78
CA TRP A 227 11.69 -9.78 15.09
C TRP A 227 11.02 -11.06 15.59
N THR A 228 11.29 -12.19 14.95
CA THR A 228 10.76 -13.49 15.34
C THR A 228 11.28 -13.91 16.72
N LEU A 229 12.58 -13.69 16.99
CA LEU A 229 13.19 -13.97 18.27
C LEU A 229 12.54 -13.13 19.39
N ARG A 230 12.32 -11.84 19.14
CA ARG A 230 11.56 -10.97 20.07
C ARG A 230 10.17 -11.52 20.34
N ASN A 231 9.42 -11.91 19.31
CA ASN A 231 8.06 -12.44 19.46
C ASN A 231 8.06 -13.76 20.23
N TRP A 232 9.05 -14.61 19.98
CA TRP A 232 9.23 -15.84 20.73
C TRP A 232 9.48 -15.58 22.23
N HIS A 233 10.38 -14.64 22.55
CA HIS A 233 10.64 -14.29 23.94
C HIS A 233 9.47 -13.65 24.66
N THR A 234 8.68 -12.83 23.95
CA THR A 234 7.61 -12.05 24.57
C THR A 234 6.28 -12.81 24.64
N PHE A 235 5.95 -13.59 23.59
CA PHE A 235 4.64 -14.22 23.44
C PHE A 235 4.71 -15.75 23.37
N HIS A 236 5.90 -16.34 23.33
CA HIS A 236 6.13 -17.77 23.09
C HIS A 236 5.51 -18.29 21.79
N VAL A 237 5.43 -17.44 20.76
CA VAL A 237 4.89 -17.79 19.44
C VAL A 237 5.93 -17.57 18.35
N PHE A 238 5.95 -18.46 17.36
CA PHE A 238 6.73 -18.29 16.13
C PHE A 238 5.95 -17.42 15.15
N GLN A 239 6.18 -16.12 15.15
CA GLN A 239 5.45 -15.14 14.34
C GLN A 239 6.44 -14.20 13.63
N PRO A 240 6.94 -14.56 12.43
CA PRO A 240 7.89 -13.73 11.67
C PRO A 240 7.25 -12.52 10.98
N LEU A 241 5.95 -12.57 10.71
CA LEU A 241 5.16 -11.50 10.09
C LEU A 241 4.03 -11.08 11.03
N ALA A 242 3.33 -9.98 10.71
CA ALA A 242 2.13 -9.59 11.44
C ALA A 242 1.03 -10.67 11.30
N PRO A 243 0.22 -10.90 12.35
CA PRO A 243 -0.90 -11.83 12.29
C PRO A 243 -1.96 -11.33 11.30
N ARG A 244 -2.59 -12.25 10.56
CA ARG A 244 -3.61 -11.92 9.55
C ARG A 244 -4.81 -11.16 10.11
N SER A 245 -5.21 -11.49 11.33
CA SER A 245 -6.35 -10.87 12.00
C SER A 245 -6.02 -9.56 12.71
N ALA A 246 -4.77 -9.09 12.65
CA ALA A 246 -4.28 -7.91 13.37
C ALA A 246 -4.65 -7.92 14.87
N THR A 247 -4.61 -9.11 15.51
CA THR A 247 -4.88 -9.34 16.93
C THR A 247 -3.67 -9.95 17.62
N ASP A 248 -3.46 -9.61 18.88
CA ASP A 248 -2.44 -10.24 19.71
C ASP A 248 -2.86 -11.67 20.16
N PRO A 249 -1.92 -12.54 20.56
CA PRO A 249 -2.24 -13.87 21.07
C PRO A 249 -3.20 -13.78 22.25
N GLY A 250 -4.31 -14.54 22.19
CA GLY A 250 -5.35 -14.57 23.23
C GLY A 250 -6.49 -13.55 23.04
N GLU A 251 -6.36 -12.61 22.11
CA GLU A 251 -7.47 -11.69 21.80
C GLU A 251 -8.57 -12.38 20.98
N PRO A 252 -9.85 -12.03 21.22
CA PRO A 252 -10.97 -12.55 20.42
C PRO A 252 -10.84 -12.11 18.95
N LYS A 253 -11.23 -13.02 18.03
CA LYS A 253 -11.18 -12.78 16.60
C LYS A 253 -12.59 -12.77 16.02
N ALA A 254 -12.92 -11.77 15.23
CA ALA A 254 -14.19 -11.65 14.50
C ALA A 254 -14.19 -12.49 13.20
N SER A 255 -13.71 -13.75 13.28
CA SER A 255 -13.46 -14.57 12.08
C SER A 255 -14.73 -14.99 11.34
N GLY A 256 -15.82 -15.21 12.08
CA GLY A 256 -17.13 -15.54 11.53
C GLY A 256 -17.75 -14.36 10.79
N PHE A 257 -17.72 -13.19 11.43
CA PHE A 257 -18.17 -11.93 10.82
C PHE A 257 -17.34 -11.60 9.56
N GLN A 258 -16.02 -11.68 9.64
CA GLN A 258 -15.13 -11.46 8.48
C GLN A 258 -15.43 -12.44 7.34
N ARG A 259 -15.70 -13.70 7.66
CA ARG A 259 -16.08 -14.70 6.66
C ARG A 259 -17.45 -14.41 6.04
N TRP A 260 -18.41 -13.92 6.82
CA TRP A 260 -19.71 -13.52 6.31
C TRP A 260 -19.61 -12.30 5.41
N THR A 261 -18.91 -11.23 5.82
CA THR A 261 -18.70 -10.05 4.99
C THR A 261 -18.03 -10.41 3.65
N LYS A 262 -17.07 -11.33 3.66
CA LYS A 262 -16.40 -11.83 2.45
C LYS A 262 -17.35 -12.47 1.43
N THR A 263 -18.54 -12.93 1.85
CA THR A 263 -19.53 -13.52 0.93
C THR A 263 -20.28 -12.50 0.07
N TRP A 264 -20.15 -11.20 0.38
CA TRP A 264 -20.87 -10.14 -0.32
C TRP A 264 -20.06 -8.86 -0.53
N LEU A 265 -19.08 -8.57 0.30
CA LEU A 265 -18.28 -7.35 0.25
C LEU A 265 -17.44 -7.30 -1.02
N ALA A 266 -17.57 -6.21 -1.79
CA ALA A 266 -16.93 -6.04 -3.08
C ALA A 266 -16.35 -4.64 -3.33
N ASP A 267 -16.61 -3.67 -2.45
CA ASP A 267 -16.22 -2.27 -2.61
C ASP A 267 -15.70 -1.63 -1.33
N PHE A 268 -14.93 -0.56 -1.50
CA PHE A 268 -14.30 0.15 -0.39
C PHE A 268 -15.29 0.90 0.51
N ALA A 269 -16.41 1.43 -0.02
CA ALA A 269 -17.40 2.10 0.82
C ALA A 269 -17.97 1.14 1.87
N SER A 270 -18.36 -0.07 1.46
CA SER A 270 -18.84 -1.11 2.38
C SER A 270 -17.73 -1.61 3.33
N THR A 271 -16.45 -1.56 2.91
CA THR A 271 -15.32 -1.84 3.80
C THR A 271 -15.24 -0.83 4.93
N TYR A 272 -15.29 0.45 4.59
CA TYR A 272 -15.18 1.56 5.52
C TYR A 272 -16.38 1.63 6.47
N GLU A 273 -17.60 1.54 5.92
CA GLU A 273 -18.83 1.73 6.69
C GLU A 273 -19.21 0.53 7.57
N ILE A 274 -18.80 -0.68 7.21
CA ILE A 274 -19.27 -1.90 7.88
C ILE A 274 -18.12 -2.75 8.40
N TYR A 275 -17.17 -3.13 7.52
CA TYR A 275 -16.16 -4.11 7.89
C TYR A 275 -15.21 -3.60 8.99
N TRP A 276 -14.82 -2.33 8.94
CA TRP A 276 -13.91 -1.74 9.92
C TRP A 276 -14.58 -1.33 11.23
N ASN A 277 -15.88 -1.13 11.21
CA ASN A 277 -16.63 -0.67 12.37
C ASN A 277 -17.04 -1.80 13.32
N VAL A 278 -16.85 -3.07 12.93
CA VAL A 278 -17.19 -4.24 13.74
C VAL A 278 -15.92 -4.98 14.21
N PRO A 279 -15.74 -5.24 15.52
CA PRO A 279 -16.59 -4.78 16.64
C PRO A 279 -16.30 -3.34 17.03
N GLY A 280 -17.30 -2.62 17.52
CA GLY A 280 -17.16 -1.26 18.04
C GLY A 280 -18.39 -0.40 17.82
N ASP A 281 -18.86 -0.32 16.57
CA ASP A 281 -20.03 0.48 16.20
C ASP A 281 -21.19 -0.40 15.72
N GLU A 282 -22.41 0.14 15.77
CA GLU A 282 -23.60 -0.49 15.20
C GLU A 282 -23.49 -0.61 13.68
N ILE A 283 -24.08 -1.66 13.11
CA ILE A 283 -24.22 -1.83 11.67
C ILE A 283 -25.49 -1.11 11.22
N ASP A 284 -25.34 -0.02 10.47
CA ASP A 284 -26.48 0.64 9.85
C ASP A 284 -27.01 -0.22 8.69
N ILE A 285 -28.23 -0.73 8.84
CA ILE A 285 -28.90 -1.55 7.84
C ILE A 285 -29.17 -0.81 6.53
N HIS A 286 -29.25 0.53 6.54
CA HIS A 286 -29.45 1.35 5.34
C HIS A 286 -28.19 1.48 4.47
N THR A 287 -27.02 1.25 5.05
CA THR A 287 -25.75 1.23 4.31
C THR A 287 -25.46 -0.15 3.69
N LEU A 288 -26.21 -1.19 4.09
CA LEU A 288 -26.04 -2.54 3.55
C LEU A 288 -26.41 -2.60 2.06
N PRO A 289 -25.50 -3.08 1.21
CA PRO A 289 -25.87 -3.32 -0.18
C PRO A 289 -26.82 -4.51 -0.28
N THR A 290 -27.73 -4.50 -1.28
CA THR A 290 -28.70 -5.58 -1.52
C THR A 290 -28.06 -6.95 -1.57
N ARG A 291 -26.83 -7.05 -2.13
CA ARG A 291 -26.06 -8.31 -2.18
C ARG A 291 -25.69 -8.88 -0.79
N ALA A 292 -25.71 -8.07 0.27
CA ALA A 292 -25.52 -8.53 1.65
C ALA A 292 -26.76 -9.28 2.18
N LEU A 293 -27.90 -9.04 1.58
CA LEU A 293 -29.19 -9.62 1.96
C LEU A 293 -29.63 -10.80 1.05
N ASP A 294 -28.97 -10.99 -0.09
CA ASP A 294 -29.32 -11.99 -1.10
C ASP A 294 -29.52 -13.40 -0.51
N GLY A 295 -30.72 -13.95 -0.71
CA GLY A 295 -31.10 -15.33 -0.36
C GLY A 295 -31.37 -15.58 1.11
N ASP A 296 -30.89 -14.70 2.03
CA ASP A 296 -30.94 -14.90 3.50
C ASP A 296 -31.27 -13.63 4.27
N GLU A 297 -32.09 -12.75 3.71
CA GLU A 297 -32.38 -11.45 4.26
C GLU A 297 -32.83 -11.52 5.74
N ARG A 298 -33.80 -12.35 6.05
CA ARG A 298 -34.32 -12.50 7.43
C ARG A 298 -33.24 -12.95 8.42
N LYS A 299 -32.42 -13.96 8.03
CA LYS A 299 -31.33 -14.45 8.89
C LYS A 299 -30.26 -13.38 9.09
N THR A 300 -29.95 -12.63 8.03
CA THR A 300 -28.95 -11.55 8.06
C THR A 300 -29.40 -10.42 8.98
N LEU A 301 -30.63 -9.94 8.82
CA LEU A 301 -31.17 -8.85 9.64
C LEU A 301 -31.31 -9.27 11.11
N ASP A 302 -31.70 -10.54 11.39
CA ASP A 302 -31.73 -11.08 12.75
C ASP A 302 -30.36 -11.09 13.43
N LEU A 303 -29.30 -11.49 12.71
CA LEU A 303 -27.94 -11.46 13.25
C LEU A 303 -27.43 -10.04 13.50
N ILE A 304 -27.72 -9.11 12.59
CA ILE A 304 -27.34 -7.70 12.74
C ILE A 304 -28.13 -7.06 13.92
N ALA A 305 -29.42 -7.33 14.04
CA ALA A 305 -30.20 -6.83 15.16
C ALA A 305 -29.67 -7.35 16.51
N GLN A 306 -29.27 -8.61 16.60
CA GLN A 306 -28.63 -9.16 17.79
C GLN A 306 -27.27 -8.56 18.09
N TYR A 307 -26.47 -8.26 17.07
CA TYR A 307 -25.20 -7.56 17.24
C TYR A 307 -25.46 -6.12 17.75
N ASN A 308 -26.34 -5.37 17.12
CA ASN A 308 -26.65 -3.97 17.48
C ASN A 308 -27.32 -3.86 18.87
N ALA A 309 -28.04 -4.89 19.32
CA ALA A 309 -28.65 -4.88 20.67
C ALA A 309 -27.63 -5.04 21.81
N GLY A 310 -26.39 -5.49 21.51
CA GLY A 310 -25.38 -5.75 22.54
C GLY A 310 -24.03 -5.06 22.31
N ASP A 311 -23.83 -4.38 21.21
CA ASP A 311 -22.58 -3.70 20.77
C ASP A 311 -21.31 -4.56 20.88
N VAL A 312 -21.47 -5.88 21.09
CA VAL A 312 -20.37 -6.83 21.30
C VAL A 312 -20.54 -8.06 20.41
N LEU A 313 -19.52 -8.34 19.65
CA LEU A 313 -19.48 -9.59 18.87
C LEU A 313 -19.07 -10.75 19.78
N THR A 314 -20.07 -11.39 20.41
CA THR A 314 -19.83 -12.57 21.24
C THR A 314 -19.34 -13.75 20.41
N PRO A 315 -18.58 -14.73 21.00
CA PRO A 315 -18.14 -15.94 20.27
C PRO A 315 -19.30 -16.73 19.66
N GLN A 316 -20.46 -16.76 20.33
CA GLN A 316 -21.68 -17.43 19.87
C GLN A 316 -22.27 -16.72 18.64
N LEU A 317 -22.32 -15.40 18.64
CA LEU A 317 -22.79 -14.60 17.52
C LEU A 317 -21.84 -14.71 16.33
N ASP A 318 -20.52 -14.66 16.57
CA ASP A 318 -19.49 -14.84 15.54
C ASP A 318 -19.61 -16.23 14.89
N ALA A 319 -19.87 -17.29 15.68
CA ALA A 319 -20.11 -18.63 15.15
C ALA A 319 -21.38 -18.71 14.27
N ARG A 320 -22.42 -17.93 14.56
CA ARG A 320 -23.63 -17.84 13.73
C ARG A 320 -23.36 -17.13 12.41
N PHE A 321 -22.59 -16.04 12.43
CA PHE A 321 -22.10 -15.41 11.19
C PHE A 321 -21.26 -16.39 10.34
N ALA A 322 -20.40 -17.19 10.99
CA ALA A 322 -19.61 -18.22 10.30
C ALA A 322 -20.49 -19.30 9.66
N ALA A 323 -21.58 -19.73 10.35
CA ALA A 323 -22.54 -20.71 9.83
C ALA A 323 -23.27 -20.18 8.58
N LEU A 324 -23.80 -18.94 8.66
CA LEU A 324 -24.46 -18.27 7.54
C LEU A 324 -23.49 -18.10 6.35
N ALA A 325 -22.25 -17.70 6.61
CA ALA A 325 -21.22 -17.66 5.57
C ALA A 325 -21.01 -19.00 4.90
N GLY A 326 -20.96 -20.09 5.69
CA GLY A 326 -20.84 -21.47 5.21
C GLY A 326 -22.00 -21.90 4.30
N GLU A 327 -23.24 -21.53 4.64
CA GLU A 327 -24.43 -21.76 3.81
C GLU A 327 -24.31 -21.03 2.47
N ARG A 328 -23.97 -19.75 2.47
CA ARG A 328 -23.80 -18.92 1.26
C ARG A 328 -22.69 -19.42 0.34
N ILE A 329 -21.56 -19.82 0.91
CA ILE A 329 -20.43 -20.33 0.12
C ILE A 329 -20.81 -21.63 -0.58
N ARG A 330 -21.53 -22.54 0.11
CA ARG A 330 -22.01 -23.79 -0.50
C ARG A 330 -23.05 -23.55 -1.58
N ALA A 331 -23.95 -22.58 -1.39
CA ALA A 331 -24.96 -22.23 -2.37
C ALA A 331 -24.38 -21.58 -3.64
N HIS A 332 -23.36 -20.72 -3.47
CA HIS A 332 -22.79 -19.94 -4.56
C HIS A 332 -21.25 -19.92 -4.55
N PRO A 333 -20.58 -21.08 -4.75
CA PRO A 333 -19.11 -21.17 -4.65
C PRO A 333 -18.39 -20.33 -5.72
N PHE A 334 -18.88 -20.28 -6.96
CA PHE A 334 -18.29 -19.47 -8.03
C PHE A 334 -18.33 -17.97 -7.70
N ARG A 335 -19.43 -17.49 -7.11
CA ARG A 335 -19.53 -16.09 -6.64
C ARG A 335 -18.43 -15.80 -5.61
N TYR A 336 -18.25 -16.67 -4.62
CA TYR A 336 -17.31 -16.45 -3.54
C TYR A 336 -15.84 -16.53 -3.97
N TYR A 337 -15.48 -17.55 -4.77
CA TYR A 337 -14.09 -17.80 -5.14
C TYR A 337 -13.61 -17.07 -6.39
N VAL A 338 -14.52 -16.57 -7.25
CA VAL A 338 -14.17 -15.94 -8.52
C VAL A 338 -14.77 -14.55 -8.65
N THR A 339 -16.10 -14.41 -8.61
CA THR A 339 -16.77 -13.14 -8.94
C THR A 339 -16.42 -12.04 -7.94
N LEU A 340 -16.55 -12.31 -6.63
CA LEU A 340 -16.27 -11.30 -5.60
C LEU A 340 -14.78 -10.90 -5.54
N PRO A 341 -13.79 -11.81 -5.61
CA PRO A 341 -12.39 -11.44 -5.78
C PRO A 341 -12.11 -10.52 -6.97
N LEU A 342 -12.72 -10.79 -8.14
CA LEU A 342 -12.56 -9.95 -9.31
C LEU A 342 -13.22 -8.57 -9.14
N LEU A 343 -14.39 -8.50 -8.52
CA LEU A 343 -15.05 -7.23 -8.23
C LEU A 343 -14.24 -6.39 -7.23
N ARG A 344 -13.68 -7.01 -6.18
CA ARG A 344 -12.77 -6.33 -5.25
C ARG A 344 -11.53 -5.78 -5.94
N LEU A 345 -10.92 -6.58 -6.82
CA LEU A 345 -9.80 -6.09 -7.64
C LEU A 345 -10.22 -4.93 -8.54
N ALA A 346 -11.37 -5.03 -9.20
CA ALA A 346 -11.88 -3.95 -10.05
C ALA A 346 -12.11 -2.66 -9.24
N ASP A 347 -12.71 -2.74 -8.05
CA ASP A 347 -12.90 -1.59 -7.17
C ASP A 347 -11.55 -0.97 -6.78
N MET A 348 -10.56 -1.77 -6.34
CA MET A 348 -9.25 -1.27 -5.95
C MET A 348 -8.48 -0.58 -7.10
N TRP A 349 -8.65 -1.03 -8.35
CA TRP A 349 -7.93 -0.48 -9.51
C TRP A 349 -8.65 0.69 -10.18
N PHE A 350 -9.98 0.64 -10.27
CA PHE A 350 -10.76 1.55 -11.13
C PHE A 350 -11.59 2.57 -10.36
N ARG A 351 -11.75 2.41 -9.04
CA ARG A 351 -12.43 3.41 -8.22
C ARG A 351 -11.72 4.76 -8.30
N PRO A 352 -12.44 5.90 -8.36
CA PRO A 352 -11.86 7.21 -8.09
C PRO A 352 -11.14 7.22 -6.74
N ARG A 353 -9.88 7.65 -6.73
CA ARG A 353 -9.02 7.62 -5.54
C ARG A 353 -9.19 8.90 -4.72
N VAL A 354 -10.40 9.09 -4.21
CA VAL A 354 -10.79 10.27 -3.43
C VAL A 354 -10.77 10.03 -1.93
N GLU A 355 -10.36 8.84 -1.50
CA GLU A 355 -10.35 8.41 -0.09
C GLU A 355 -9.50 9.27 0.83
N MET A 356 -8.56 10.04 0.28
CA MET A 356 -7.72 11.00 1.02
C MET A 356 -8.21 12.44 0.92
N LEU A 357 -9.30 12.65 0.20
CA LEU A 357 -9.97 13.94 0.11
C LEU A 357 -11.17 13.94 1.06
N ASP A 358 -11.63 15.10 1.43
CA ASP A 358 -12.84 15.24 2.25
C ASP A 358 -14.10 15.11 1.36
N ILE A 359 -14.24 13.92 0.76
CA ILE A 359 -15.31 13.58 -0.18
C ILE A 359 -15.94 12.28 0.29
N ASP A 360 -17.29 12.26 0.37
CA ASP A 360 -18.03 11.06 0.75
C ASP A 360 -17.72 9.87 -0.20
N LEU A 361 -17.56 8.69 0.39
CA LEU A 361 -17.20 7.48 -0.37
C LEU A 361 -18.32 7.05 -1.33
N ARG A 362 -19.55 7.49 -1.09
CA ARG A 362 -20.72 7.29 -1.95
C ARG A 362 -21.13 8.58 -2.68
N TRP A 363 -20.16 9.40 -3.07
CA TRP A 363 -20.32 10.69 -3.73
C TRP A 363 -21.39 10.71 -4.84
N TRP A 364 -21.63 9.61 -5.50
CA TRP A 364 -22.69 9.49 -6.55
C TRP A 364 -24.13 9.56 -6.02
N GLN A 365 -24.32 9.41 -4.72
CA GLN A 365 -25.64 9.49 -4.08
C GLN A 365 -26.01 10.94 -3.72
N TYR A 366 -25.05 11.83 -3.61
CA TYR A 366 -25.22 13.21 -3.15
C TYR A 366 -25.34 14.17 -4.31
N ARG A 367 -26.55 14.28 -4.89
CA ARG A 367 -26.84 15.10 -6.09
C ARG A 367 -26.56 16.59 -5.92
N LEU A 368 -26.57 17.11 -4.69
CA LEU A 368 -26.32 18.53 -4.37
C LEU A 368 -24.82 18.86 -4.28
N HIS A 369 -23.95 17.87 -4.13
CA HIS A 369 -22.51 18.05 -4.01
C HIS A 369 -21.82 17.98 -5.39
N HIS A 370 -22.15 18.94 -6.27
CA HIS A 370 -21.67 18.96 -7.66
C HIS A 370 -20.14 19.02 -7.76
N ALA A 371 -19.47 19.79 -6.88
CA ALA A 371 -18.00 19.94 -6.90
C ALA A 371 -17.31 18.61 -6.56
N GLU A 372 -17.75 17.92 -5.51
CA GLU A 372 -17.22 16.62 -5.09
C GLU A 372 -17.41 15.55 -6.16
N THR A 373 -18.60 15.53 -6.78
CA THR A 373 -18.91 14.64 -7.89
C THR A 373 -17.99 14.90 -9.08
N GLN A 374 -17.74 16.16 -9.46
CA GLN A 374 -16.85 16.52 -10.57
C GLN A 374 -15.40 16.16 -10.26
N ILE A 375 -14.92 16.41 -9.03
CA ILE A 375 -13.58 16.02 -8.57
C ILE A 375 -13.44 14.49 -8.65
N SER A 376 -14.45 13.74 -8.19
CA SER A 376 -14.43 12.27 -8.24
C SER A 376 -14.34 11.76 -9.68
N TYR A 377 -15.11 12.31 -10.61
CA TYR A 377 -14.98 11.95 -12.03
C TYR A 377 -13.61 12.31 -12.61
N ALA A 378 -13.07 13.50 -12.26
CA ALA A 378 -11.75 13.92 -12.73
C ALA A 378 -10.64 12.99 -12.21
N TYR A 379 -10.70 12.60 -10.92
CA TYR A 379 -9.77 11.63 -10.33
C TYR A 379 -9.89 10.25 -10.95
N GLY A 380 -11.13 9.78 -11.20
CA GLY A 380 -11.38 8.51 -11.89
C GLY A 380 -10.82 8.53 -13.31
N ALA A 381 -11.09 9.59 -14.07
CA ALA A 381 -10.56 9.77 -15.43
C ALA A 381 -9.02 9.82 -15.43
N LEU A 382 -8.41 10.54 -14.49
CA LEU A 382 -6.97 10.62 -14.37
C LEU A 382 -6.36 9.24 -14.01
N ASN A 383 -6.98 8.49 -13.09
CA ASN A 383 -6.54 7.12 -12.77
C ASN A 383 -6.58 6.23 -14.01
N LEU A 384 -7.67 6.27 -14.77
CA LEU A 384 -7.80 5.53 -16.03
C LEU A 384 -6.75 5.95 -17.07
N LEU A 385 -6.42 7.23 -17.17
CA LEU A 385 -5.36 7.71 -18.07
C LEU A 385 -3.99 7.13 -17.70
N TYR A 386 -3.63 7.05 -16.41
CA TYR A 386 -2.39 6.39 -15.97
C TYR A 386 -2.40 4.91 -16.35
N LEU A 387 -3.49 4.20 -16.09
CA LEU A 387 -3.61 2.77 -16.38
C LEU A 387 -3.59 2.49 -17.89
N LEU A 388 -4.30 3.26 -18.70
CA LEU A 388 -4.29 3.13 -20.16
C LEU A 388 -2.92 3.47 -20.75
N ALA A 389 -2.29 4.54 -20.29
CA ALA A 389 -0.93 4.88 -20.74
C ALA A 389 0.07 3.76 -20.37
N ALA A 390 -0.07 3.17 -19.18
CA ALA A 390 0.75 2.04 -18.77
C ALA A 390 0.49 0.80 -19.64
N LEU A 391 -0.77 0.50 -19.95
CA LEU A 391 -1.14 -0.60 -20.82
C LEU A 391 -0.56 -0.41 -22.24
N ILE A 392 -0.66 0.80 -22.80
CA ILE A 392 -0.03 1.14 -24.09
C ILE A 392 1.49 0.98 -23.98
N GLY A 393 2.11 1.46 -22.90
CA GLY A 393 3.54 1.36 -22.67
C GLY A 393 4.02 -0.09 -22.53
N LEU A 394 3.21 -0.97 -22.01
CA LEU A 394 3.49 -2.40 -21.91
C LEU A 394 3.67 -3.05 -23.28
N PHE A 395 2.94 -2.63 -24.33
CA PHE A 395 3.11 -3.15 -25.69
C PHE A 395 4.50 -2.88 -26.28
N TYR A 396 5.23 -1.89 -25.75
CA TYR A 396 6.63 -1.64 -26.16
C TYR A 396 7.62 -2.54 -25.43
N TRP A 397 7.18 -3.34 -24.47
CA TRP A 397 7.94 -4.32 -23.70
C TRP A 397 9.34 -3.79 -23.29
N PRO A 398 9.42 -2.79 -22.44
CA PRO A 398 10.71 -2.23 -22.01
C PRO A 398 11.54 -3.30 -21.29
N ARG A 399 12.86 -3.07 -21.21
CA ARG A 399 13.74 -3.97 -20.48
C ARG A 399 13.19 -4.21 -19.06
N PHE A 400 13.21 -5.46 -18.58
CA PHE A 400 12.67 -5.89 -17.28
C PHE A 400 11.14 -5.85 -17.16
N ALA A 401 10.40 -5.71 -18.25
CA ALA A 401 8.93 -5.73 -18.24
C ALA A 401 8.38 -6.99 -17.54
N THR A 402 8.99 -8.16 -17.78
CA THR A 402 8.57 -9.42 -17.12
C THR A 402 8.62 -9.31 -15.60
N ALA A 403 9.69 -8.73 -15.01
CA ALA A 403 9.80 -8.56 -13.57
C ALA A 403 8.75 -7.60 -13.00
N MET A 404 8.50 -6.49 -13.72
CA MET A 404 7.47 -5.51 -13.35
C MET A 404 6.06 -6.12 -13.42
N VAL A 405 5.74 -6.84 -14.50
CA VAL A 405 4.46 -7.52 -14.67
C VAL A 405 4.30 -8.62 -13.62
N ALA A 406 5.34 -9.40 -13.35
CA ALA A 406 5.32 -10.43 -12.32
C ALA A 406 4.96 -9.85 -10.94
N TYR A 407 5.56 -8.71 -10.55
CA TYR A 407 5.19 -8.04 -9.30
C TYR A 407 3.72 -7.61 -9.29
N ILE A 408 3.23 -6.96 -10.34
CA ILE A 408 1.83 -6.52 -10.44
C ILE A 408 0.88 -7.72 -10.35
N VAL A 409 1.17 -8.81 -11.07
CA VAL A 409 0.35 -10.03 -11.05
C VAL A 409 0.35 -10.67 -9.67
N LEU A 410 1.53 -10.87 -9.06
CA LEU A 410 1.64 -11.43 -7.70
C LEU A 410 0.85 -10.58 -6.70
N ARG A 411 0.92 -9.26 -6.81
CA ARG A 411 0.16 -8.36 -5.96
C ARG A 411 -1.33 -8.49 -6.21
N CYS A 412 -1.80 -8.49 -7.44
CA CYS A 412 -3.21 -8.72 -7.77
C CYS A 412 -3.71 -10.08 -7.24
N MET A 413 -2.90 -11.14 -7.37
CA MET A 413 -3.26 -12.46 -6.82
C MET A 413 -3.42 -12.40 -5.31
N LEU A 414 -2.52 -11.74 -4.59
CA LEU A 414 -2.65 -11.55 -3.15
C LEU A 414 -3.89 -10.70 -2.80
N LEU A 415 -4.08 -9.56 -3.47
CA LEU A 415 -5.20 -8.65 -3.22
C LEU A 415 -6.56 -9.32 -3.47
N ALA A 416 -6.65 -10.24 -4.43
CA ALA A 416 -7.85 -11.05 -4.67
C ALA A 416 -8.24 -11.95 -3.48
N THR A 417 -7.29 -12.29 -2.60
CA THR A 417 -7.54 -13.11 -1.41
C THR A 417 -8.04 -12.29 -0.21
N LEU A 418 -7.90 -10.98 -0.24
CA LEU A 418 -8.28 -10.11 0.88
C LEU A 418 -9.79 -10.10 1.10
N ASP A 419 -10.18 -9.90 2.34
CA ASP A 419 -11.59 -9.86 2.74
C ASP A 419 -12.19 -8.48 2.47
N ALA A 420 -11.38 -7.42 2.66
CA ALA A 420 -11.75 -6.01 2.54
C ALA A 420 -10.89 -5.30 1.49
N PRO A 421 -11.48 -4.80 0.39
CA PRO A 421 -10.74 -4.05 -0.62
C PRO A 421 -10.47 -2.61 -0.18
N GLU A 422 -9.25 -2.14 -0.45
CA GLU A 422 -8.85 -0.74 -0.28
C GLU A 422 -8.05 -0.27 -1.50
N PRO A 423 -8.37 0.89 -2.10
CA PRO A 423 -7.66 1.41 -3.27
C PRO A 423 -6.15 1.59 -3.02
N ARG A 424 -5.76 2.00 -1.79
CA ARG A 424 -4.36 2.20 -1.41
C ARG A 424 -3.46 0.97 -1.58
N TYR A 425 -4.00 -0.24 -1.53
CA TYR A 425 -3.22 -1.47 -1.67
C TYR A 425 -2.63 -1.68 -3.07
N THR A 426 -3.06 -0.90 -4.07
CA THR A 426 -2.48 -0.94 -5.42
C THR A 426 -1.40 0.12 -5.65
N LEU A 427 -1.15 1.01 -4.68
CA LEU A 427 -0.21 2.14 -4.84
C LEU A 427 1.24 1.69 -5.06
N GLU A 428 1.65 0.58 -4.46
CA GLU A 428 3.00 0.04 -4.66
C GLU A 428 3.25 -0.48 -6.08
N CYS A 429 2.19 -0.60 -6.90
CA CYS A 429 2.34 -0.86 -8.34
C CYS A 429 2.63 0.41 -9.16
N PHE A 430 2.42 1.62 -8.59
CA PHE A 430 2.55 2.87 -9.35
C PHE A 430 3.96 3.14 -9.89
N PRO A 431 5.08 2.76 -9.23
CA PRO A 431 6.39 2.86 -9.86
C PRO A 431 6.49 2.15 -11.21
N MET A 432 5.86 0.96 -11.35
CA MET A 432 5.80 0.21 -12.62
C MET A 432 4.81 0.83 -13.59
N ILE A 433 3.62 1.23 -13.12
CA ILE A 433 2.60 1.91 -13.91
C ILE A 433 3.18 3.17 -14.56
N ILE A 434 3.90 3.99 -13.79
CA ILE A 434 4.55 5.21 -14.28
C ILE A 434 5.69 4.85 -15.26
N ALA A 435 6.46 3.80 -14.99
CA ALA A 435 7.52 3.36 -15.89
C ALA A 435 6.96 2.93 -17.26
N PHE A 436 5.88 2.14 -17.28
CA PHE A 436 5.18 1.79 -18.52
C PHE A 436 4.55 3.00 -19.20
N ALA A 437 3.81 3.83 -18.47
CA ALA A 437 3.16 5.02 -19.02
C ALA A 437 4.19 5.99 -19.65
N SER A 438 5.35 6.15 -19.04
CA SER A 438 6.42 6.99 -19.57
C SER A 438 7.01 6.47 -20.89
N ALA A 439 7.03 5.15 -21.09
CA ALA A 439 7.46 4.54 -22.36
C ALA A 439 6.45 4.86 -23.48
N ALA A 440 5.16 4.86 -23.20
CA ALA A 440 4.11 5.27 -24.16
C ALA A 440 4.25 6.76 -24.53
N VAL A 441 4.35 7.64 -23.53
CA VAL A 441 4.48 9.09 -23.72
C VAL A 441 5.72 9.42 -24.56
N ALA A 442 6.87 8.80 -24.28
CA ALA A 442 8.11 9.04 -25.01
C ALA A 442 8.06 8.59 -26.47
N LYS A 443 7.21 7.60 -26.78
CA LYS A 443 7.00 7.13 -28.15
C LYS A 443 6.00 8.01 -28.92
N ALA A 444 4.96 8.47 -28.25
CA ALA A 444 4.01 9.42 -28.80
C ALA A 444 4.64 10.79 -29.14
N TRP A 445 5.78 11.12 -28.50
CA TRP A 445 6.51 12.38 -28.73
C TRP A 445 7.77 12.11 -29.57
N PRO A 446 7.70 12.15 -30.89
CA PRO A 446 8.85 11.88 -31.75
C PRO A 446 9.96 12.89 -31.52
N ALA A 447 11.21 12.45 -31.78
CA ALA A 447 12.36 13.35 -31.77
C ALA A 447 12.14 14.47 -32.80
N PRO A 448 12.47 15.73 -32.48
CA PRO A 448 12.62 16.71 -33.53
C PRO A 448 13.60 16.13 -34.57
N ALA A 449 13.24 16.25 -35.85
CA ALA A 449 14.11 15.80 -36.94
C ALA A 449 15.53 16.40 -36.72
N PRO A 450 16.61 15.64 -36.96
CA PRO A 450 17.95 16.21 -36.90
C PRO A 450 17.93 17.40 -37.82
N SER A 451 18.26 18.59 -37.28
CA SER A 451 18.50 19.77 -38.10
C SER A 451 19.62 19.39 -39.05
N LEU A 452 19.30 19.28 -40.34
CA LEU A 452 20.28 19.19 -41.40
C LEU A 452 21.23 20.41 -41.22
N ARG A 453 22.41 20.19 -40.70
CA ARG A 453 23.55 21.08 -40.76
C ARG A 453 24.52 20.54 -41.78
#